data_7d0fa732fd97abfbeb03bf12d0d1be3c
#
_entry.id   7d0fa732fd97abfbeb03bf12d0d1be3c
#
_cell.length_a   1.000
_cell.length_b   1.000
_cell.length_c   1.000
_cell.angle_alpha   90.00
_cell.angle_beta   90.00
_cell.angle_gamma   90.00
#
_symmetry.space_group_name_H-M   'P 1'
#
loop_
_entity.id
_entity.type
_entity.pdbx_description
1 polymer ?
#
loop_
_entity_poly.entity_id
_entity_poly.type
_entity_poly.pdbx_seq_one_letter_code
_entity_poly.pdbx_strand_id
1 'polypeptide(L)'
;FTLDAPNAQVDTGAAADDTAMHATWHLEVPPRGSASVGWSIAMDDPSLVVRGVVADAAWPRRGAHHETEHDPRLGRWLDTALDDLEALRLELPGHPQDAFYAAGTPWFFTLFGRDSIWAARLSLPFDHSVAASTLRVLARLQGTVTDPATAQQPGKILHELRSAPLELPGEGVLLPPIYYGTVDATPLFVCLLAD
;
A
#
# COMPACT_ATOMS: atom_id res chain seq x y z
N PHE A 1 2.84 -11.02 15.84
CA PHE A 1 3.29 -9.62 15.93
C PHE A 1 3.92 -9.34 17.29
N THR A 2 4.79 -8.33 17.36
CA THR A 2 5.44 -7.88 18.59
C THR A 2 5.11 -6.41 18.81
N LEU A 3 4.59 -6.07 20.01
CA LEU A 3 4.37 -4.70 20.44
C LEU A 3 5.59 -4.24 21.25
N ASP A 4 6.21 -3.14 20.86
CA ASP A 4 7.18 -2.39 21.64
C ASP A 4 6.49 -1.10 22.15
N ALA A 5 6.36 -0.98 23.46
CA ALA A 5 5.67 0.11 24.13
C ALA A 5 6.46 0.53 25.38
N PRO A 6 7.58 1.24 25.22
CA PRO A 6 8.47 1.62 26.33
C PRO A 6 7.72 2.44 27.38
N ASN A 7 7.93 2.08 28.63
CA ASN A 7 7.29 2.69 29.81
C ASN A 7 5.76 2.53 29.90
N ALA A 8 5.16 1.64 29.11
CA ALA A 8 3.76 1.27 29.25
C ALA A 8 3.60 0.07 30.18
N GLN A 9 2.46 0.00 30.86
CA GLN A 9 1.95 -1.25 31.39
C GLN A 9 1.23 -1.99 30.25
N VAL A 10 1.74 -3.15 29.85
CA VAL A 10 1.16 -3.97 28.77
C VAL A 10 0.39 -5.13 29.40
N ASP A 11 -0.90 -5.19 29.16
CA ASP A 11 -1.77 -6.30 29.54
C ASP A 11 -2.25 -7.03 28.28
N THR A 12 -2.09 -8.33 28.27
CA THR A 12 -2.78 -9.22 27.32
C THR A 12 -4.12 -9.58 27.93
N GLY A 13 -5.15 -8.80 27.60
CA GLY A 13 -6.48 -8.97 28.19
C GLY A 13 -7.09 -10.31 27.83
N ALA A 14 -7.63 -10.99 28.85
CA ALA A 14 -8.53 -12.12 28.68
C ALA A 14 -9.92 -11.63 28.22
N ALA A 15 -10.01 -11.04 27.04
CA ALA A 15 -11.27 -10.98 26.32
C ALA A 15 -11.50 -12.33 25.65
N ALA A 16 -12.74 -12.71 25.41
CA ALA A 16 -13.12 -14.00 24.80
C ALA A 16 -12.49 -14.26 23.40
N ASP A 17 -11.74 -13.29 22.90
CA ASP A 17 -10.89 -13.35 21.72
C ASP A 17 -9.47 -12.98 22.17
N ASP A 18 -8.62 -13.98 22.32
CA ASP A 18 -7.28 -13.94 22.93
C ASP A 18 -6.23 -13.13 22.12
N THR A 19 -6.68 -12.12 21.36
CA THR A 19 -5.87 -11.38 20.38
C THR A 19 -5.68 -9.89 20.71
N ALA A 20 -6.29 -9.37 21.78
CA ALA A 20 -6.16 -7.96 22.12
C ALA A 20 -5.01 -7.72 23.11
N MET A 21 -4.13 -6.78 22.80
CA MET A 21 -3.13 -6.25 23.71
C MET A 21 -3.49 -4.80 24.08
N HIS A 22 -3.38 -4.47 25.36
CA HIS A 22 -3.59 -3.12 25.86
C HIS A 22 -2.28 -2.55 26.39
N ALA A 23 -1.88 -1.39 25.90
CA ALA A 23 -0.76 -0.63 26.42
C ALA A 23 -1.29 0.63 27.13
N THR A 24 -0.95 0.80 28.41
CA THR A 24 -1.41 1.92 29.21
C THR A 24 -0.23 2.73 29.71
N TRP A 25 -0.25 4.04 29.48
CA TRP A 25 0.74 4.99 30.01
C TRP A 25 0.09 5.89 31.05
N HIS A 26 0.76 6.04 32.18
CA HIS A 26 0.41 7.06 33.18
C HIS A 26 1.34 8.25 32.98
N LEU A 27 0.77 9.40 32.61
CA LEU A 27 1.54 10.60 32.27
C LEU A 27 1.22 11.72 33.22
N GLU A 28 2.26 12.37 33.77
CA GLU A 28 2.16 13.65 34.43
C GLU A 28 2.51 14.76 33.45
N VAL A 29 1.54 15.57 33.06
CA VAL A 29 1.74 16.67 32.13
C VAL A 29 1.71 17.99 32.91
N PRO A 30 2.84 18.75 32.96
CA PRO A 30 2.88 20.01 33.67
C PRO A 30 1.99 21.06 32.99
N PRO A 31 1.57 22.11 33.71
CA PRO A 31 0.79 23.19 33.13
C PRO A 31 1.47 23.79 31.90
N ARG A 32 0.76 23.88 30.77
CA ARG A 32 1.27 24.35 29.46
C ARG A 32 2.43 23.50 28.89
N GLY A 33 2.67 22.32 29.43
CA GLY A 33 3.63 21.35 28.92
C GLY A 33 2.96 20.32 28.01
N SER A 34 3.77 19.43 27.47
CA SER A 34 3.35 18.24 26.71
C SER A 34 4.13 17.02 27.17
N ALA A 35 3.53 15.86 27.03
CA ALA A 35 4.22 14.58 27.15
C ALA A 35 3.92 13.76 25.89
N SER A 36 4.90 13.00 25.43
CA SER A 36 4.76 12.14 24.26
C SER A 36 5.03 10.70 24.66
N VAL A 37 4.27 9.78 24.09
CA VAL A 37 4.52 8.35 24.16
C VAL A 37 4.78 7.83 22.75
N GLY A 38 5.69 6.88 22.65
CA GLY A 38 5.96 6.18 21.40
C GLY A 38 5.67 4.70 21.56
N TRP A 39 5.18 4.08 20.51
CA TRP A 39 5.01 2.64 20.43
C TRP A 39 5.24 2.17 18.99
N SER A 40 5.59 0.92 18.83
CA SER A 40 5.69 0.27 17.53
C SER A 40 5.13 -1.14 17.55
N ILE A 41 4.62 -1.57 16.42
CA ILE A 41 4.19 -2.95 16.19
C ILE A 41 5.03 -3.50 15.05
N ALA A 42 5.77 -4.58 15.33
CA ALA A 42 6.43 -5.37 14.31
C ALA A 42 5.53 -6.56 13.94
N MET A 43 5.31 -6.74 12.66
CA MET A 43 4.58 -7.87 12.10
C MET A 43 5.52 -8.70 11.23
N ASP A 44 5.52 -10.00 11.43
CA ASP A 44 6.20 -10.97 10.59
C ASP A 44 5.15 -11.94 10.06
N ASP A 45 4.90 -11.88 8.76
CA ASP A 45 3.97 -12.77 8.07
C ASP A 45 4.69 -13.39 6.86
N PRO A 46 5.06 -14.68 6.96
CA PRO A 46 5.73 -15.38 5.86
C PRO A 46 4.84 -15.56 4.62
N SER A 47 3.53 -15.37 4.75
CA SER A 47 2.57 -15.45 3.64
C SER A 47 2.38 -14.14 2.88
N LEU A 48 3.09 -13.07 3.26
CA LEU A 48 2.98 -11.77 2.60
C LEU A 48 3.26 -11.87 1.10
N VAL A 49 2.29 -11.45 0.31
CA VAL A 49 2.39 -11.34 -1.16
C VAL A 49 2.92 -9.98 -1.62
N VAL A 50 2.92 -9.00 -0.73
CA VAL A 50 3.48 -7.65 -0.91
C VAL A 50 4.19 -7.23 0.37
N ARG A 51 5.15 -6.32 0.25
CA ARG A 51 5.83 -5.70 1.41
C ARG A 51 6.09 -4.22 1.15
N GLY A 52 6.29 -3.45 2.21
CA GLY A 52 6.71 -2.05 2.10
C GLY A 52 8.10 -1.94 1.45
N VAL A 53 8.28 -0.91 0.64
CA VAL A 53 9.60 -0.60 0.06
C VAL A 53 10.55 -0.20 1.19
N VAL A 54 11.74 -0.81 1.24
CA VAL A 54 12.77 -0.42 2.19
C VAL A 54 13.33 0.95 1.80
N ALA A 55 13.48 1.84 2.78
CA ALA A 55 13.74 3.28 2.59
C ALA A 55 15.02 3.68 1.84
N ASP A 56 15.91 2.73 1.47
CA ASP A 56 17.12 2.99 0.68
C ASP A 56 16.85 3.27 -0.81
N ALA A 57 15.65 3.00 -1.31
CA ALA A 57 15.23 3.48 -2.61
C ALA A 57 14.65 4.89 -2.44
N ALA A 58 15.53 5.88 -2.29
CA ALA A 58 15.11 7.27 -2.17
C ALA A 58 14.15 7.60 -3.30
N TRP A 59 12.91 7.90 -2.95
CA TRP A 59 11.95 8.51 -3.86
C TRP A 59 12.60 9.78 -4.41
N PRO A 60 12.86 9.89 -5.70
CA PRO A 60 13.42 11.11 -6.26
C PRO A 60 12.37 12.21 -6.15
N ARG A 61 12.42 12.99 -5.09
CA ARG A 61 11.68 14.25 -4.96
C ARG A 61 12.26 15.28 -5.93
N ARG A 62 12.13 14.97 -7.25
CA ARG A 62 12.63 15.88 -8.27
C ARG A 62 11.70 17.08 -8.38
N GLY A 63 12.10 18.16 -7.73
CA GLY A 63 11.57 19.49 -7.99
C GLY A 63 10.22 19.83 -7.35
N ALA A 64 9.81 19.11 -6.30
CA ALA A 64 8.63 19.47 -5.50
C ALA A 64 8.78 20.83 -4.77
N HIS A 65 9.98 21.40 -4.76
CA HIS A 65 10.20 22.77 -4.31
C HIS A 65 9.79 23.77 -5.41
N HIS A 66 8.56 23.69 -5.84
CA HIS A 66 7.95 24.88 -6.40
C HIS A 66 7.71 25.84 -5.21
N GLU A 67 8.69 26.67 -4.94
CA GLU A 67 8.43 27.94 -4.27
C GLU A 67 7.41 28.65 -5.15
N THR A 68 6.14 28.37 -4.88
CA THR A 68 5.08 29.19 -5.42
C THR A 68 5.22 30.49 -4.67
N GLU A 69 5.84 31.51 -5.29
CA GLU A 69 6.06 32.85 -4.72
C GLU A 69 4.77 33.45 -4.12
N HIS A 70 3.62 32.87 -4.37
CA HIS A 70 2.32 33.41 -4.07
C HIS A 70 1.54 32.70 -2.97
N ASP A 71 1.72 31.39 -2.74
CA ASP A 71 0.99 30.68 -1.68
C ASP A 71 1.76 29.45 -1.13
N PRO A 72 2.39 29.59 0.03
CA PRO A 72 3.15 28.49 0.65
C PRO A 72 2.27 27.30 1.10
N ARG A 73 0.93 27.42 1.08
CA ARG A 73 0.03 26.32 1.42
C ARG A 73 0.02 25.27 0.33
N LEU A 74 0.15 25.67 -0.94
CA LEU A 74 0.16 24.74 -2.08
C LEU A 74 1.42 23.84 -2.03
N GLY A 75 2.60 24.43 -1.72
CA GLY A 75 3.83 23.67 -1.54
C GLY A 75 3.69 22.62 -0.43
N ARG A 76 3.22 23.02 0.75
CA ARG A 76 3.01 22.09 1.87
C ARG A 76 1.99 21.00 1.56
N TRP A 77 0.91 21.33 0.85
CA TRP A 77 -0.08 20.34 0.43
C TRP A 77 0.51 19.33 -0.53
N LEU A 78 1.30 19.77 -1.49
CA LEU A 78 1.98 18.89 -2.44
C LEU A 78 3.00 17.99 -1.75
N ASP A 79 3.83 18.55 -0.85
CA ASP A 79 4.81 17.79 -0.07
C ASP A 79 4.12 16.70 0.75
N THR A 80 3.02 17.03 1.45
CA THR A 80 2.24 16.05 2.21
C THR A 80 1.65 14.97 1.30
N ALA A 81 1.11 15.32 0.15
CA ALA A 81 0.55 14.35 -0.78
C ALA A 81 1.62 13.39 -1.36
N LEU A 82 2.83 13.88 -1.58
CA LEU A 82 3.95 13.04 -2.03
C LEU A 82 4.46 12.13 -0.89
N ASP A 83 4.49 12.62 0.34
CA ASP A 83 4.83 11.80 1.52
C ASP A 83 3.79 10.69 1.74
N ASP A 84 2.49 10.99 1.56
CA ASP A 84 1.41 10.00 1.63
C ASP A 84 1.55 8.94 0.53
N LEU A 85 1.89 9.34 -0.70
CA LEU A 85 2.15 8.40 -1.80
C LEU A 85 3.39 7.54 -1.52
N GLU A 86 4.46 8.11 -0.94
CA GLU A 86 5.64 7.34 -0.54
C GLU A 86 5.27 6.25 0.48
N ALA A 87 4.42 6.57 1.45
CA ALA A 87 3.95 5.61 2.45
C ALA A 87 3.08 4.48 1.86
N LEU A 88 2.51 4.66 0.67
CA LEU A 88 1.73 3.66 -0.05
C LEU A 88 2.57 2.80 -1.01
N ARG A 89 3.91 2.97 -1.04
CA ARG A 89 4.77 2.20 -1.94
C ARG A 89 5.01 0.79 -1.43
N LEU A 90 4.68 -0.17 -2.27
CA LEU A 90 4.86 -1.60 -2.03
C LEU A 90 5.71 -2.22 -3.14
N GLU A 91 6.23 -3.40 -2.86
CA GLU A 91 6.95 -4.25 -3.80
C GLU A 91 6.49 -5.70 -3.69
N LEU A 92 6.73 -6.49 -4.72
CA LEU A 92 6.58 -7.94 -4.64
C LEU A 92 7.81 -8.57 -3.98
N PRO A 93 7.64 -9.59 -3.11
CA PRO A 93 8.76 -10.36 -2.59
C PRO A 93 9.67 -10.88 -3.72
N GLY A 94 10.99 -10.66 -3.58
CA GLY A 94 11.96 -11.02 -4.60
C GLY A 94 12.14 -10.01 -5.75
N HIS A 95 11.41 -8.91 -5.75
CA HIS A 95 11.52 -7.85 -6.77
C HIS A 95 11.64 -6.45 -6.16
N PRO A 96 12.65 -6.18 -5.32
CA PRO A 96 12.75 -4.96 -4.53
C PRO A 96 12.99 -3.68 -5.35
N GLN A 97 13.23 -3.80 -6.65
CA GLN A 97 13.43 -2.65 -7.54
C GLN A 97 12.14 -2.21 -8.25
N ASP A 98 11.08 -2.97 -8.12
CA ASP A 98 9.82 -2.72 -8.81
C ASP A 98 8.73 -2.33 -7.81
N ALA A 99 8.73 -1.07 -7.42
CA ALA A 99 7.71 -0.49 -6.56
C ALA A 99 6.44 -0.16 -7.34
N PHE A 100 5.31 -0.23 -6.66
CA PHE A 100 4.00 0.22 -7.11
C PHE A 100 3.24 0.87 -5.96
N TYR A 101 2.16 1.59 -6.24
CA TYR A 101 1.30 2.13 -5.19
C TYR A 101 0.22 1.13 -4.78
N ALA A 102 0.04 0.94 -3.48
CA ALA A 102 -1.14 0.30 -2.91
C ALA A 102 -2.41 1.10 -3.24
N ALA A 103 -3.55 0.43 -3.29
CA ALA A 103 -4.82 1.11 -3.53
C ALA A 103 -5.27 1.98 -2.35
N GLY A 104 -4.91 1.61 -1.11
CA GLY A 104 -5.18 2.42 0.08
C GLY A 104 -5.11 1.65 1.38
N THR A 105 -4.94 2.38 2.48
CA THR A 105 -4.91 1.83 3.84
C THR A 105 -6.27 1.96 4.51
N PRO A 106 -6.60 1.09 5.48
CA PRO A 106 -5.89 -0.15 5.84
C PRO A 106 -6.32 -1.37 4.99
N TRP A 107 -7.50 -1.35 4.36
CA TRP A 107 -8.16 -2.54 3.79
C TRP A 107 -7.67 -2.91 2.38
N PHE A 108 -7.10 -1.96 1.66
CA PHE A 108 -6.65 -2.09 0.29
C PHE A 108 -5.13 -1.91 0.17
N PHE A 109 -4.41 -2.23 1.25
CA PHE A 109 -2.95 -2.09 1.31
C PHE A 109 -2.26 -3.26 0.61
N THR A 110 -2.55 -3.38 -0.69
CA THR A 110 -2.03 -4.41 -1.59
C THR A 110 -2.06 -3.92 -3.04
N LEU A 111 -1.71 -4.79 -3.99
CA LEU A 111 -1.75 -4.50 -5.42
C LEU A 111 -3.17 -4.60 -5.95
N PHE A 112 -3.67 -3.50 -6.48
CA PHE A 112 -4.85 -3.44 -7.33
C PHE A 112 -4.44 -2.92 -8.71
N GLY A 113 -4.77 -3.66 -9.78
CA GLY A 113 -4.31 -3.32 -11.12
C GLY A 113 -4.70 -1.91 -11.55
N ARG A 114 -5.99 -1.59 -11.51
CA ARG A 114 -6.51 -0.27 -11.88
C ARG A 114 -5.94 0.86 -11.03
N ASP A 115 -5.95 0.69 -9.71
CA ASP A 115 -5.59 1.75 -8.76
C ASP A 115 -4.10 2.08 -8.87
N SER A 116 -3.25 1.05 -8.91
CA SER A 116 -1.80 1.23 -9.10
C SER A 116 -1.46 1.88 -10.45
N ILE A 117 -2.19 1.54 -11.52
CA ILE A 117 -2.01 2.16 -12.85
C ILE A 117 -2.39 3.64 -12.80
N TRP A 118 -3.54 4.00 -12.23
CA TRP A 118 -3.97 5.40 -12.14
C TRP A 118 -3.03 6.23 -11.28
N ALA A 119 -2.64 5.71 -10.10
CA ALA A 119 -1.70 6.40 -9.22
C ALA A 119 -0.34 6.63 -9.92
N ALA A 120 0.20 5.61 -10.58
CA ALA A 120 1.44 5.72 -11.35
C ALA A 120 1.32 6.72 -12.51
N ARG A 121 0.21 6.70 -13.23
CA ARG A 121 -0.05 7.63 -14.35
C ARG A 121 -0.13 9.09 -13.89
N LEU A 122 -0.82 9.34 -12.78
CA LEU A 122 -0.93 10.68 -12.19
C LEU A 122 0.41 11.17 -11.61
N SER A 123 1.33 10.26 -11.30
CA SER A 123 2.67 10.60 -10.80
C SER A 123 3.70 10.86 -11.91
N LEU A 124 3.40 10.61 -13.17
CA LEU A 124 4.32 10.82 -14.31
C LEU A 124 4.97 12.22 -14.36
N PRO A 125 4.27 13.32 -14.03
CA PRO A 125 4.89 14.64 -14.00
C PRO A 125 6.04 14.77 -12.98
N PHE A 126 6.07 13.91 -11.96
CA PHE A 126 7.05 13.93 -10.88
C PHE A 126 8.15 12.89 -11.07
N ASP A 127 7.74 11.65 -11.43
CA ASP A 127 8.68 10.55 -11.61
C ASP A 127 8.10 9.45 -12.52
N HIS A 128 8.87 9.05 -13.53
CA HIS A 128 8.53 7.96 -14.44
C HIS A 128 8.86 6.57 -13.89
N SER A 129 9.70 6.49 -12.85
CA SER A 129 10.23 5.20 -12.38
C SER A 129 9.14 4.31 -11.82
N VAL A 130 8.16 4.89 -11.09
CA VAL A 130 7.03 4.12 -10.54
C VAL A 130 6.09 3.64 -11.63
N ALA A 131 5.88 4.42 -12.69
CA ALA A 131 5.09 3.97 -13.84
C ALA A 131 5.75 2.76 -14.51
N ALA A 132 7.05 2.84 -14.81
CA ALA A 132 7.80 1.75 -15.40
C ALA A 132 7.83 0.50 -14.49
N SER A 133 8.01 0.66 -13.17
CA SER A 133 8.00 -0.46 -12.23
C SER A 133 6.61 -1.07 -12.05
N THR A 134 5.55 -0.26 -11.99
CA THR A 134 4.16 -0.73 -11.96
C THR A 134 3.84 -1.58 -13.18
N LEU A 135 4.24 -1.15 -14.36
CA LEU A 135 4.07 -1.94 -15.60
C LEU A 135 4.81 -3.28 -15.51
N ARG A 136 6.05 -3.31 -15.02
CA ARG A 136 6.80 -4.57 -14.85
C ARG A 136 6.15 -5.51 -13.84
N VAL A 137 5.66 -4.98 -12.72
CA VAL A 137 4.94 -5.76 -11.70
C VAL A 137 3.69 -6.40 -12.29
N LEU A 138 2.86 -5.61 -12.96
CA LEU A 138 1.61 -6.09 -13.57
C LEU A 138 1.86 -7.06 -14.71
N ALA A 139 2.91 -6.86 -15.52
CA ALA A 139 3.30 -7.78 -16.59
C ALA A 139 3.74 -9.16 -16.07
N ARG A 140 4.41 -9.23 -14.89
CA ARG A 140 4.77 -10.51 -14.25
C ARG A 140 3.55 -11.31 -13.80
N LEU A 141 2.48 -10.61 -13.45
CA LEU A 141 1.23 -11.19 -12.96
C LEU A 141 0.16 -11.25 -14.05
N GLN A 142 0.52 -10.96 -15.29
CA GLN A 142 -0.42 -11.02 -16.42
C GLN A 142 -0.95 -12.44 -16.59
N GLY A 143 -2.24 -12.56 -16.85
CA GLY A 143 -2.90 -13.84 -17.08
C GLY A 143 -2.32 -14.59 -18.27
N THR A 144 -2.12 -15.88 -18.11
CA THR A 144 -1.53 -16.77 -19.14
C THR A 144 -2.44 -17.92 -19.54
N VAL A 145 -3.45 -18.23 -18.73
CA VAL A 145 -4.39 -19.32 -18.93
C VAL A 145 -5.84 -18.83 -18.84
N THR A 146 -6.77 -19.64 -19.30
CA THR A 146 -8.20 -19.40 -19.06
C THR A 146 -8.63 -20.18 -17.83
N ASP A 147 -8.98 -19.46 -16.77
CA ASP A 147 -9.46 -20.01 -15.51
C ASP A 147 -10.71 -19.24 -15.03
N PRO A 148 -11.90 -19.84 -15.10
CA PRO A 148 -13.13 -19.20 -14.65
C PRO A 148 -13.16 -18.88 -13.15
N ALA A 149 -12.45 -19.66 -12.31
CA ALA A 149 -12.48 -19.48 -10.86
C ALA A 149 -11.78 -18.16 -10.44
N THR A 150 -10.74 -17.78 -11.13
CA THR A 150 -10.02 -16.53 -10.92
C THR A 150 -10.40 -15.42 -11.92
N ALA A 151 -11.29 -15.72 -12.88
CA ALA A 151 -11.60 -14.90 -14.04
C ALA A 151 -10.37 -14.57 -14.91
N GLN A 152 -9.33 -15.40 -14.86
CA GLN A 152 -8.09 -15.23 -15.63
C GLN A 152 -8.32 -15.56 -17.11
N GLN A 153 -7.69 -14.81 -17.98
CA GLN A 153 -7.57 -15.08 -19.42
C GLN A 153 -6.18 -14.66 -19.90
N PRO A 154 -5.64 -15.26 -20.96
CA PRO A 154 -4.36 -14.84 -21.52
C PRO A 154 -4.34 -13.35 -21.87
N GLY A 155 -3.32 -12.65 -21.40
CA GLY A 155 -3.14 -11.21 -21.64
C GLY A 155 -3.87 -10.29 -20.65
N LYS A 156 -4.73 -10.81 -19.78
CA LYS A 156 -5.51 -10.01 -18.83
C LYS A 156 -4.64 -9.50 -17.67
N ILE A 157 -4.80 -8.26 -17.29
CA ILE A 157 -4.19 -7.68 -16.08
C ILE A 157 -5.10 -7.97 -14.89
N LEU A 158 -4.50 -8.32 -13.73
CA LEU A 158 -5.24 -8.66 -12.54
C LEU A 158 -6.07 -7.48 -11.99
N HIS A 159 -7.13 -7.82 -11.28
CA HIS A 159 -7.89 -6.88 -10.47
C HIS A 159 -7.18 -6.63 -9.13
N GLU A 160 -6.94 -7.69 -8.36
CA GLU A 160 -6.29 -7.59 -7.05
C GLU A 160 -5.42 -8.81 -6.72
N LEU A 161 -4.46 -8.58 -5.82
CA LEU A 161 -3.59 -9.59 -5.22
C LEU A 161 -3.75 -9.59 -3.71
N ARG A 162 -4.03 -10.76 -3.10
CA ARG A 162 -4.14 -10.95 -1.65
C ARG A 162 -3.36 -12.19 -1.21
N SER A 163 -3.00 -12.26 0.06
CA SER A 163 -2.37 -13.45 0.64
C SER A 163 -3.35 -14.61 0.88
N ALA A 164 -4.65 -14.30 1.02
CA ALA A 164 -5.72 -15.27 1.27
C ALA A 164 -6.99 -14.90 0.50
N PRO A 165 -7.92 -15.85 0.30
CA PRO A 165 -9.22 -15.55 -0.27
C PRO A 165 -9.97 -14.50 0.56
N LEU A 166 -10.70 -13.63 -0.10
CA LEU A 166 -11.59 -12.67 0.53
C LEU A 166 -13.01 -13.19 0.51
N GLU A 167 -13.56 -13.47 1.67
CA GLU A 167 -14.98 -13.80 1.85
C GLU A 167 -15.74 -12.55 2.30
N LEU A 168 -16.84 -12.23 1.61
CA LEU A 168 -17.75 -11.16 2.02
C LEU A 168 -18.93 -11.76 2.80
N PRO A 169 -18.95 -11.62 4.13
CA PRO A 169 -19.98 -12.21 4.96
C PRO A 169 -21.38 -11.72 4.57
N GLY A 170 -22.30 -12.64 4.34
CA GLY A 170 -23.69 -12.35 3.97
C GLY A 170 -23.95 -12.12 2.49
N GLU A 171 -22.91 -12.00 1.65
CA GLU A 171 -23.06 -11.80 0.20
C GLU A 171 -22.82 -13.09 -0.59
N GLY A 172 -22.28 -14.14 0.04
CA GLY A 172 -21.93 -15.39 -0.62
C GLY A 172 -20.84 -15.24 -1.69
N VAL A 173 -20.05 -14.17 -1.60
CA VAL A 173 -18.96 -13.88 -2.53
C VAL A 173 -17.65 -14.34 -1.91
N LEU A 174 -16.93 -15.19 -2.64
CA LEU A 174 -15.56 -15.61 -2.32
C LEU A 174 -14.66 -15.20 -3.48
N LEU A 175 -13.73 -14.26 -3.23
CA LEU A 175 -12.72 -13.87 -4.21
C LEU A 175 -11.42 -14.65 -3.96
N PRO A 176 -10.80 -15.22 -5.00
CA PRO A 176 -9.53 -15.92 -4.88
C PRO A 176 -8.38 -14.93 -4.56
N PRO A 177 -7.23 -15.44 -4.04
CA PRO A 177 -6.10 -14.59 -3.69
C PRO A 177 -5.54 -13.77 -4.87
N ILE A 178 -5.58 -14.33 -6.09
CA ILE A 178 -5.28 -13.61 -7.33
C ILE A 178 -6.55 -13.58 -8.14
N TYR A 179 -7.08 -12.40 -8.39
CA TYR A 179 -8.35 -12.23 -9.08
C TYR A 179 -8.22 -11.30 -10.29
N TYR A 180 -8.83 -11.72 -11.40
CA TYR A 180 -8.76 -11.00 -12.69
C TYR A 180 -10.13 -10.45 -13.15
N GLY A 181 -11.12 -10.44 -12.28
CA GLY A 181 -12.48 -9.99 -12.59
C GLY A 181 -12.59 -8.48 -12.72
N THR A 182 -11.94 -7.90 -13.71
CA THR A 182 -11.99 -6.48 -14.04
C THR A 182 -12.08 -6.27 -15.55
N VAL A 183 -12.67 -5.16 -15.98
CA VAL A 183 -12.81 -4.79 -17.40
C VAL A 183 -11.87 -3.66 -17.81
N ASP A 184 -11.34 -2.92 -16.86
CA ASP A 184 -10.59 -1.68 -17.06
C ASP A 184 -9.07 -1.80 -16.90
N ALA A 185 -8.56 -2.68 -16.04
CA ALA A 185 -7.13 -2.78 -15.76
C ALA A 185 -6.29 -3.08 -17.01
N THR A 186 -6.77 -3.96 -17.91
CA THR A 186 -6.04 -4.32 -19.13
C THR A 186 -5.93 -3.15 -20.12
N PRO A 187 -6.98 -2.44 -20.52
CA PRO A 187 -6.83 -1.26 -21.35
C PRO A 187 -6.06 -0.12 -20.67
N LEU A 188 -6.22 0.08 -19.35
CA LEU A 188 -5.44 1.07 -18.62
C LEU A 188 -3.94 0.76 -18.61
N PHE A 189 -3.55 -0.52 -18.53
CA PHE A 189 -2.16 -0.94 -18.65
C PHE A 189 -1.56 -0.50 -20.00
N VAL A 190 -2.30 -0.68 -21.10
CA VAL A 190 -1.86 -0.24 -22.43
C VAL A 190 -1.77 1.28 -22.51
N CYS A 191 -2.70 2.01 -21.88
CA CYS A 191 -2.62 3.48 -21.80
C CYS A 191 -1.36 3.94 -21.07
N LEU A 192 -1.08 3.37 -19.89
CA LEU A 192 0.12 3.74 -19.11
C LEU A 192 1.41 3.39 -19.86
N LEU A 193 1.41 2.31 -20.65
CA LEU A 193 2.57 1.94 -21.47
C LEU A 193 2.81 2.91 -22.63
N ALA A 194 1.76 3.57 -23.10
CA ALA A 194 1.84 4.53 -24.22
C ALA A 194 2.20 5.95 -23.75
N ASP A 195 1.90 6.32 -22.49
CA ASP A 195 2.22 7.62 -21.90
C ASP A 195 3.70 7.71 -21.51
#